data_b04840680264758fb973d7dcb593a68c
#
_entry.id   b04840680264758fb973d7dcb593a68c
#
_cell.length_a   1.000
_cell.length_b   1.000
_cell.length_c   1.000
_cell.angle_alpha   90.00
_cell.angle_beta   90.00
_cell.angle_gamma   90.00
#
_symmetry.space_group_name_H-M   'P 1'
#
loop_
_entity.id
_entity.type
_entity.pdbx_description
1 polymer ?
#
loop_
_entity_poly.entity_id
_entity_poly.type
_entity_poly.pdbx_seq_one_letter_code
_entity_poly.pdbx_strand_id
1 'polypeptide(L)'
;MRIRVSKYNAEGYYSPTEYEGMKNLLREEYERKRSQRKPAFMPKVFICSPLRGDVYKNILNAKKYCRFAVESGYIPFAPHLFFPRFLSDENEAERRLGIRMGKVFLDDCREIWWFGDTVTEGMQMELDRARHRRLTVRHFTVNLEEVKD
;
A
#
# COMPACT_ATOMS: atom_id res chain seq x y z
N MET A 1 -14.87 8.60 21.58
CA MET A 1 -15.69 9.13 22.67
C MET A 1 -17.17 9.09 22.27
N ARG A 2 -17.98 8.34 22.98
CA ARG A 2 -19.43 8.31 22.72
C ARG A 2 -20.09 9.43 23.52
N ILE A 3 -20.52 10.48 22.85
CA ILE A 3 -21.32 11.52 23.49
C ILE A 3 -22.73 10.97 23.65
N ARG A 4 -23.19 10.85 24.89
CA ARG A 4 -24.57 10.47 25.17
C ARG A 4 -25.44 11.72 25.19
N VAL A 5 -26.38 11.79 24.26
CA VAL A 5 -27.40 12.85 24.24
C VAL A 5 -28.61 12.36 25.02
N SER A 6 -29.12 13.19 25.96
CA SER A 6 -30.31 12.86 26.73
C SER A 6 -31.56 13.01 25.86
N LYS A 7 -32.52 12.09 26.05
CA LYS A 7 -33.87 12.18 25.46
C LYS A 7 -34.78 13.12 26.22
N TYR A 8 -34.31 13.60 27.34
CA TYR A 8 -35.06 14.50 28.21
C TYR A 8 -34.38 15.87 28.23
N ASN A 9 -35.18 16.94 28.22
CA ASN A 9 -34.68 18.31 28.33
C ASN A 9 -34.14 18.62 29.73
N ALA A 10 -33.63 19.84 29.93
CA ALA A 10 -33.07 20.28 31.22
C ALA A 10 -34.08 20.24 32.37
N GLU A 11 -35.37 20.30 32.06
CA GLU A 11 -36.47 20.24 33.04
C GLU A 11 -36.97 18.80 33.29
N GLY A 12 -36.33 17.81 32.61
CA GLY A 12 -36.64 16.39 32.77
C GLY A 12 -37.80 15.88 31.91
N TYR A 13 -38.32 16.66 30.99
CA TYR A 13 -39.38 16.24 30.08
C TYR A 13 -38.82 15.56 28.83
N TYR A 14 -39.53 14.54 28.34
CA TYR A 14 -39.18 13.84 27.11
C TYR A 14 -39.35 14.77 25.89
N SER A 15 -38.27 15.07 25.20
CA SER A 15 -38.23 15.97 24.06
C SER A 15 -37.56 15.31 22.86
N PRO A 16 -38.31 14.52 22.07
CA PRO A 16 -37.77 13.81 20.92
C PRO A 16 -37.22 14.75 19.83
N THR A 17 -37.85 15.92 19.66
CA THR A 17 -37.40 16.89 18.64
C THR A 17 -36.05 17.50 19.01
N GLU A 18 -35.85 17.88 20.26
CA GLU A 18 -34.55 18.40 20.73
C GLU A 18 -33.48 17.32 20.69
N TYR A 19 -33.82 16.08 21.03
CA TYR A 19 -32.91 14.94 20.96
C TYR A 19 -32.43 14.69 19.53
N GLU A 20 -33.35 14.62 18.55
CA GLU A 20 -33.01 14.41 17.16
C GLU A 20 -32.21 15.59 16.57
N GLY A 21 -32.58 16.82 16.92
CA GLY A 21 -31.84 18.02 16.52
C GLY A 21 -30.41 18.00 17.04
N MET A 22 -30.21 17.66 18.31
CA MET A 22 -28.87 17.55 18.90
C MET A 22 -28.03 16.43 18.27
N LYS A 23 -28.65 15.28 18.01
CA LYS A 23 -27.97 14.17 17.29
C LYS A 23 -27.51 14.58 15.89
N ASN A 24 -28.36 15.30 15.16
CA ASN A 24 -28.04 15.75 13.80
C ASN A 24 -26.86 16.75 13.84
N LEU A 25 -26.87 17.72 14.76
CA LEU A 25 -25.79 18.68 14.92
C LEU A 25 -24.46 17.99 15.26
N LEU A 26 -24.47 17.02 16.18
CA LEU A 26 -23.27 16.27 16.52
C LEU A 26 -22.73 15.43 15.37
N ARG A 27 -23.64 14.86 14.56
CA ARG A 27 -23.26 14.11 13.36
C ARG A 27 -22.62 15.01 12.31
N GLU A 28 -23.24 16.17 12.04
CA GLU A 28 -22.71 17.16 11.10
C GLU A 28 -21.33 17.67 11.53
N GLU A 29 -21.16 17.96 12.82
CA GLU A 29 -19.87 18.39 13.35
C GLU A 29 -18.80 17.30 13.22
N TYR A 30 -19.16 16.04 13.48
CA TYR A 30 -18.26 14.91 13.32
C TYR A 30 -17.84 14.74 11.85
N GLU A 31 -18.81 14.79 10.93
CA GLU A 31 -18.54 14.67 9.48
C GLU A 31 -17.67 15.82 8.99
N ARG A 32 -17.92 17.05 9.45
CA ARG A 32 -17.10 18.21 9.13
C ARG A 32 -15.66 18.05 9.62
N LYS A 33 -15.47 17.63 10.86
CA LYS A 33 -14.12 17.36 11.42
C LYS A 33 -13.41 16.24 10.67
N ARG A 34 -14.15 15.21 10.27
CA ARG A 34 -13.61 14.09 9.49
C ARG A 34 -13.16 14.54 8.10
N SER A 35 -13.94 15.37 7.41
CA SER A 35 -13.60 15.88 6.07
C SER A 35 -12.41 16.84 6.08
N GLN A 36 -12.14 17.51 7.21
CA GLN A 36 -10.99 18.40 7.38
C GLN A 36 -9.69 17.67 7.72
N ARG A 37 -9.76 16.39 8.13
CA ARG A 37 -8.56 15.59 8.37
C ARG A 37 -7.88 15.30 7.03
N LYS A 38 -6.70 15.86 6.82
CA LYS A 38 -5.84 15.43 5.71
C LYS A 38 -5.48 13.96 5.94
N PRO A 39 -5.67 13.10 4.93
CA PRO A 39 -5.19 11.72 5.04
C PRO A 39 -3.70 11.74 5.34
N ALA A 40 -3.25 10.87 6.26
CA ALA A 40 -1.83 10.72 6.54
C ALA A 40 -1.10 10.37 5.23
N PHE A 41 0.03 11.05 4.98
CA PHE A 41 0.84 10.74 3.81
C PHE A 41 1.42 9.33 3.93
N MET A 42 1.17 8.51 2.93
CA MET A 42 1.69 7.15 2.82
C MET A 42 2.47 7.04 1.52
N PRO A 43 3.80 6.91 1.57
CA PRO A 43 4.61 6.78 0.36
C PRO A 43 4.38 5.43 -0.30
N LYS A 44 4.47 5.41 -1.63
CA LYS A 44 4.42 4.18 -2.43
C LYS A 44 5.80 3.58 -2.54
N VAL A 45 5.89 2.27 -2.39
CA VAL A 45 7.13 1.51 -2.55
C VAL A 45 6.93 0.36 -3.53
N PHE A 46 7.87 0.23 -4.46
CA PHE A 46 7.91 -0.88 -5.39
C PHE A 46 8.67 -2.05 -4.76
N ILE A 47 8.05 -3.22 -4.73
CA ILE A 47 8.64 -4.44 -4.19
C ILE A 47 9.31 -5.21 -5.32
N CYS A 48 10.63 -5.25 -5.29
CA CYS A 48 11.48 -5.90 -6.27
C CYS A 48 11.96 -7.24 -5.71
N SER A 49 11.47 -8.34 -6.27
CA SER A 49 11.79 -9.69 -5.83
C SER A 49 11.67 -10.69 -6.98
N PRO A 50 12.29 -11.89 -6.90
CA PRO A 50 12.20 -12.87 -7.97
C PRO A 50 10.79 -13.47 -8.08
N LEU A 51 10.40 -13.87 -9.31
CA LEU A 51 9.20 -14.66 -9.56
C LEU A 51 9.55 -16.05 -10.10
N ARG A 52 10.40 -16.11 -11.12
CA ARG A 52 10.78 -17.35 -11.79
C ARG A 52 11.61 -18.25 -10.89
N GLY A 53 11.59 -19.55 -11.19
CA GLY A 53 12.17 -20.58 -10.36
C GLY A 53 11.10 -21.23 -9.52
N ASP A 54 11.19 -21.19 -8.21
CA ASP A 54 10.13 -21.63 -7.31
C ASP A 54 9.05 -20.56 -7.19
N VAL A 55 8.13 -20.53 -8.15
CA VAL A 55 7.07 -19.52 -8.27
C VAL A 55 6.21 -19.48 -7.02
N TYR A 56 5.83 -20.61 -6.47
CA TYR A 56 4.99 -20.67 -5.26
C TYR A 56 5.67 -20.00 -4.06
N LYS A 57 6.93 -20.36 -3.80
CA LYS A 57 7.74 -19.75 -2.73
C LYS A 57 7.95 -18.27 -2.97
N ASN A 58 8.22 -17.87 -4.21
CA ASN A 58 8.45 -16.47 -4.58
C ASN A 58 7.21 -15.61 -4.38
N ILE A 59 6.01 -16.15 -4.66
CA ILE A 59 4.73 -15.48 -4.38
C ILE A 59 4.51 -15.31 -2.88
N LEU A 60 4.75 -16.35 -2.08
CA LEU A 60 4.65 -16.26 -0.63
C LEU A 60 5.62 -15.22 -0.05
N ASN A 61 6.84 -15.18 -0.57
CA ASN A 61 7.83 -14.19 -0.17
C ASN A 61 7.37 -12.77 -0.56
N ALA A 62 6.87 -12.57 -1.77
CA ALA A 62 6.38 -11.25 -2.20
C ALA A 62 5.23 -10.75 -1.30
N LYS A 63 4.31 -11.64 -0.90
CA LYS A 63 3.27 -11.31 0.08
C LYS A 63 3.85 -10.86 1.43
N LYS A 64 4.84 -11.58 1.91
CA LYS A 64 5.55 -11.24 3.15
C LYS A 64 6.22 -9.87 3.05
N TYR A 65 6.87 -9.57 1.95
CA TYR A 65 7.52 -8.28 1.72
C TYR A 65 6.53 -7.12 1.64
N CYS A 66 5.38 -7.34 1.00
CA CYS A 66 4.30 -6.36 0.98
C CYS A 66 3.75 -6.09 2.38
N ARG A 67 3.53 -7.14 3.17
CA ARG A 67 3.06 -7.00 4.56
C ARG A 67 4.06 -6.20 5.40
N PHE A 68 5.34 -6.47 5.23
CA PHE A 68 6.42 -5.71 5.87
C PHE A 68 6.37 -4.22 5.51
N ALA A 69 6.15 -3.89 4.23
CA ALA A 69 6.02 -2.51 3.78
C ALA A 69 4.82 -1.80 4.41
N VAL A 70 3.67 -2.48 4.49
CA VAL A 70 2.46 -1.96 5.16
C VAL A 70 2.75 -1.65 6.63
N GLU A 71 3.39 -2.55 7.33
CA GLU A 71 3.77 -2.37 8.75
C GLU A 71 4.80 -1.25 8.95
N SER A 72 5.55 -0.92 7.90
CA SER A 72 6.49 0.20 7.88
C SER A 72 5.87 1.54 7.45
N GLY A 73 4.55 1.57 7.19
CA GLY A 73 3.83 2.79 6.82
C GLY A 73 3.83 3.11 5.32
N TYR A 74 4.15 2.14 4.46
CA TYR A 74 4.20 2.30 3.01
C TYR A 74 3.03 1.63 2.32
N ILE A 75 2.71 2.11 1.11
CA ILE A 75 1.79 1.42 0.20
C ILE A 75 2.63 0.59 -0.76
N PRO A 76 2.64 -0.76 -0.64
CA PRO A 76 3.45 -1.61 -1.50
C PRO A 76 2.78 -1.86 -2.84
N PHE A 77 3.61 -1.98 -3.88
CA PHE A 77 3.22 -2.55 -5.15
C PHE A 77 4.22 -3.65 -5.54
N ALA A 78 3.73 -4.88 -5.68
CA ALA A 78 4.51 -6.03 -6.15
C ALA A 78 3.90 -6.52 -7.47
N PRO A 79 4.58 -6.34 -8.63
CA PRO A 79 4.03 -6.73 -9.93
C PRO A 79 3.71 -8.21 -10.00
N HIS A 80 4.47 -9.07 -9.32
CA HIS A 80 4.27 -10.51 -9.31
C HIS A 80 3.00 -10.96 -8.58
N LEU A 81 2.42 -10.11 -7.74
CA LEU A 81 1.15 -10.37 -7.06
C LEU A 81 -0.06 -9.83 -7.84
N PHE A 82 0.17 -9.08 -8.89
CA PHE A 82 -0.87 -8.39 -9.64
C PHE A 82 -1.01 -8.94 -11.07
N PHE A 83 -0.05 -8.71 -11.92
CA PHE A 83 -0.13 -9.02 -13.35
C PHE A 83 -0.33 -10.52 -13.68
N PRO A 84 0.29 -11.48 -12.98
CA PRO A 84 0.10 -12.89 -13.30
C PRO A 84 -1.31 -13.43 -13.09
N ARG A 85 -2.18 -12.66 -12.44
CA ARG A 85 -3.59 -13.03 -12.24
C ARG A 85 -4.41 -12.93 -13.52
N PHE A 86 -3.96 -12.16 -14.49
CA PHE A 86 -4.69 -11.91 -15.74
C PHE A 86 -3.79 -11.81 -16.98
N LEU A 87 -2.47 -11.84 -16.81
CA LEU A 87 -1.50 -11.97 -17.89
C LEU A 87 -0.69 -13.26 -17.73
N SER A 88 -0.41 -13.92 -18.85
CA SER A 88 0.42 -15.13 -18.86
C SER A 88 1.90 -14.79 -18.91
N ASP A 89 2.67 -15.23 -17.93
CA ASP A 89 4.12 -15.07 -17.92
C ASP A 89 4.81 -15.99 -18.95
N GLU A 90 4.12 -17.03 -19.41
CA GLU A 90 4.59 -17.94 -20.45
C GLU A 90 4.43 -17.36 -21.86
N ASN A 91 3.49 -16.44 -22.06
CA ASN A 91 3.31 -15.72 -23.31
C ASN A 91 4.27 -14.52 -23.35
N GLU A 92 5.19 -14.54 -24.31
CA GLU A 92 6.24 -13.53 -24.42
C GLU A 92 5.69 -12.09 -24.57
N ALA A 93 4.63 -11.91 -25.37
CA ALA A 93 4.03 -10.60 -25.60
C ALA A 93 3.35 -10.09 -24.31
N GLU A 94 2.61 -10.93 -23.59
CA GLU A 94 1.97 -10.58 -22.33
C GLU A 94 2.98 -10.33 -21.23
N ARG A 95 4.07 -11.12 -21.18
CA ARG A 95 5.16 -10.89 -20.24
C ARG A 95 5.80 -9.53 -20.44
N ARG A 96 6.11 -9.17 -21.67
CA ARG A 96 6.68 -7.84 -22.00
C ARG A 96 5.71 -6.71 -21.64
N LEU A 97 4.43 -6.91 -21.88
CA LEU A 97 3.40 -5.94 -21.51
C LEU A 97 3.37 -5.74 -20.00
N GLY A 98 3.39 -6.82 -19.22
CA GLY A 98 3.43 -6.77 -17.74
C GLY A 98 4.66 -6.02 -17.22
N ILE A 99 5.83 -6.29 -17.78
CA ILE A 99 7.07 -5.59 -17.44
C ILE A 99 6.95 -4.08 -17.73
N ARG A 100 6.41 -3.72 -18.89
CA ARG A 100 6.24 -2.32 -19.30
C ARG A 100 5.24 -1.59 -18.38
N MET A 101 4.11 -2.21 -18.06
CA MET A 101 3.13 -1.65 -17.12
C MET A 101 3.70 -1.53 -15.71
N GLY A 102 4.49 -2.50 -15.27
CA GLY A 102 5.19 -2.46 -13.99
C GLY A 102 6.14 -1.26 -13.90
N LYS A 103 6.84 -0.92 -14.98
CA LYS A 103 7.70 0.27 -15.01
C LYS A 103 6.92 1.57 -14.84
N VAL A 104 5.69 1.66 -15.39
CA VAL A 104 4.83 2.82 -15.19
C VAL A 104 4.45 2.97 -13.72
N PHE A 105 4.09 1.88 -13.04
CA PHE A 105 3.87 1.91 -11.59
C PHE A 105 5.11 2.28 -10.80
N LEU A 106 6.27 1.75 -11.21
CA LEU A 106 7.55 2.06 -10.57
C LEU A 106 7.85 3.57 -10.63
N ASP A 107 7.56 4.22 -11.76
CA ASP A 107 7.77 5.65 -11.94
C ASP A 107 6.96 6.50 -10.94
N ASP A 108 5.85 6.00 -10.45
CA ASP A 108 5.00 6.67 -9.46
C ASP A 108 5.38 6.36 -8.01
N CYS A 109 6.32 5.42 -7.79
CA CYS A 109 6.80 5.08 -6.47
C CYS A 109 7.88 6.06 -6.00
N ARG A 110 8.03 6.20 -4.68
CA ARG A 110 9.13 6.97 -4.07
C ARG A 110 10.38 6.15 -3.86
N GLU A 111 10.19 4.87 -3.54
CA GLU A 111 11.26 3.95 -3.20
C GLU A 111 11.08 2.65 -3.94
N ILE A 112 12.19 1.96 -4.15
CA ILE A 112 12.22 0.55 -4.54
C ILE A 112 12.95 -0.23 -3.46
N TRP A 113 12.33 -1.29 -2.99
CA TRP A 113 12.93 -2.22 -2.03
C TRP A 113 13.16 -3.56 -2.71
N TRP A 114 14.39 -4.01 -2.76
CA TRP A 114 14.70 -5.32 -3.30
C TRP A 114 15.09 -6.29 -2.19
N PHE A 115 14.72 -7.53 -2.36
CA PHE A 115 14.80 -8.55 -1.33
C PHE A 115 15.61 -9.76 -1.78
N GLY A 116 16.38 -10.30 -0.87
CA GLY A 116 17.21 -11.48 -1.09
C GLY A 116 18.69 -11.16 -1.23
N ASP A 117 19.43 -12.12 -1.71
CA ASP A 117 20.89 -12.02 -1.89
C ASP A 117 21.29 -12.02 -3.39
N THR A 118 20.35 -12.28 -4.27
CA THR A 118 20.58 -12.41 -5.70
C THR A 118 19.67 -11.47 -6.48
N VAL A 119 20.23 -10.77 -7.46
CA VAL A 119 19.47 -9.92 -8.38
C VAL A 119 19.28 -10.67 -9.69
N THR A 120 18.03 -10.98 -10.03
CA THR A 120 17.69 -11.59 -11.32
C THR A 120 17.73 -10.55 -12.43
N GLU A 121 17.68 -10.99 -13.69
CA GLU A 121 17.63 -10.08 -14.85
C GLU A 121 16.43 -9.13 -14.77
N GLY A 122 15.24 -9.63 -14.42
CA GLY A 122 14.04 -8.80 -14.23
C GLY A 122 14.20 -7.78 -13.11
N MET A 123 14.76 -8.19 -11.98
CA MET A 123 15.06 -7.29 -10.87
C MET A 123 16.06 -6.22 -11.26
N GLN A 124 17.09 -6.58 -12.05
CA GLN A 124 18.07 -5.62 -12.52
C GLN A 124 17.45 -4.53 -13.40
N MET A 125 16.52 -4.90 -14.26
CA MET A 125 15.78 -3.93 -15.10
C MET A 125 14.98 -2.95 -14.24
N GLU A 126 14.32 -3.44 -13.20
CA GLU A 126 13.55 -2.61 -12.26
C GLU A 126 14.49 -1.68 -11.47
N LEU A 127 15.60 -2.20 -10.97
CA LEU A 127 16.60 -1.40 -10.22
C LEU A 127 17.26 -0.33 -11.10
N ASP A 128 17.59 -0.65 -12.34
CA ASP A 128 18.15 0.31 -13.29
C ASP A 128 17.15 1.43 -13.59
N ARG A 129 15.87 1.09 -13.77
CA ARG A 129 14.82 2.08 -13.96
C ARG A 129 14.65 2.97 -12.73
N ALA A 130 14.66 2.39 -11.54
CA ALA A 130 14.56 3.14 -10.29
C ALA A 130 15.73 4.13 -10.12
N ARG A 131 16.94 3.72 -10.43
CA ARG A 131 18.13 4.59 -10.39
C ARG A 131 18.04 5.71 -11.42
N HIS A 132 17.59 5.40 -12.63
CA HIS A 132 17.36 6.40 -13.67
C HIS A 132 16.35 7.46 -13.25
N ARG A 133 15.30 7.05 -12.55
CA ARG A 133 14.24 7.93 -12.00
C ARG A 133 14.62 8.54 -10.66
N ARG A 134 15.80 8.26 -10.13
CA ARG A 134 16.32 8.76 -8.85
C ARG A 134 15.46 8.39 -7.64
N LEU A 135 14.89 7.20 -7.66
CA LEU A 135 14.18 6.65 -6.51
C LEU A 135 15.18 6.22 -5.43
N THR A 136 14.73 6.26 -4.18
CA THR A 136 15.50 5.66 -3.08
C THR A 136 15.51 4.15 -3.23
N VAL A 137 16.70 3.55 -3.27
CA VAL A 137 16.89 2.10 -3.36
C VAL A 137 17.27 1.56 -2.00
N ARG A 138 16.51 0.59 -1.51
CA ARG A 138 16.82 -0.09 -0.24
C ARG A 138 16.88 -1.60 -0.48
N HIS A 139 17.78 -2.26 0.24
CA HIS A 139 17.97 -3.70 0.17
C HIS A 139 17.63 -4.36 1.50
N PHE A 140 16.88 -5.46 1.43
CA PHE A 140 16.52 -6.27 2.60
C PHE A 140 16.84 -7.73 2.36
N THR A 141 17.20 -8.44 3.41
CA THR A 141 17.30 -9.91 3.35
C THR A 141 15.90 -10.54 3.26
N VAL A 142 15.85 -11.85 2.97
CA VAL A 142 14.58 -12.60 3.02
C VAL A 142 13.96 -12.61 4.44
N ASN A 143 14.73 -12.32 5.45
CA ASN A 143 14.29 -12.20 6.85
C ASN A 143 13.92 -10.77 7.23
N LEU A 144 13.78 -9.88 6.26
CA LEU A 144 13.34 -8.49 6.43
C LEU A 144 14.34 -7.60 7.19
N GLU A 145 15.61 -7.97 7.21
CA GLU A 145 16.69 -7.17 7.78
C GLU A 145 17.28 -6.27 6.71
N GLU A 146 17.37 -4.98 6.99
CA GLU A 146 17.95 -4.03 6.03
C GLU A 146 19.45 -4.21 5.92
N VAL A 147 19.92 -4.34 4.69
CA VAL A 147 21.34 -4.40 4.38
C VAL A 147 21.81 -2.98 4.07
N LYS A 148 22.69 -2.47 4.90
CA LYS A 148 23.34 -1.16 4.72
C LYS A 148 24.74 -1.36 4.15
N ASP A 149 25.02 -0.65 3.06
CA ASP A 149 26.35 -0.62 2.46
C ASP A 149 27.29 0.31 3.24
#